data_024b4b00063302d0417496e98be4a10c
#
_entry.id   024b4b00063302d0417496e98be4a10c
#
_cell.length_a   1.000
_cell.length_b   1.000
_cell.length_c   1.000
_cell.angle_alpha   90.00
_cell.angle_beta   90.00
_cell.angle_gamma   90.00
#
_symmetry.space_group_name_H-M   'P 1'
#
loop_
_entity.id
_entity.type
_entity.pdbx_description
1 polymer ?
#
loop_
_entity_poly.entity_id
_entity_poly.type
_entity_poly.pdbx_seq_one_letter_code
_entity_poly.pdbx_strand_id
1 'polypeptide(L)'
;FENLKEHDGVTNSTQPADTNNFKFKLPIDDILAEAVAAKNLTMPELREKIVYFTRVGADSTAMRIDFYYRISFALSSFIMCFIGLSLGSRYVRGGAAVNIGLSVIIGYSYYGLSTILKSLASSGTMPIYLACFLPLLIYLVIGIRLFMNAEY
;
A
#
# COMPACT_ATOMS: atom_id res chain seq x y z
N PHE A 1 66.62 -42.81 -27.80
CA PHE A 1 65.31 -42.70 -28.47
C PHE A 1 64.21 -42.50 -27.44
N GLU A 2 63.92 -41.28 -27.18
CA GLU A 2 62.64 -40.60 -27.45
C GLU A 2 61.51 -41.09 -26.58
N ASN A 3 61.24 -40.33 -25.56
CA ASN A 3 60.17 -39.37 -25.50
C ASN A 3 60.07 -38.79 -24.07
N LEU A 4 60.70 -37.67 -23.94
CA LEU A 4 60.41 -36.72 -22.88
C LEU A 4 59.01 -36.14 -23.14
N LYS A 5 58.05 -36.52 -22.39
CA LYS A 5 56.79 -35.76 -22.26
C LYS A 5 56.95 -34.72 -21.22
N GLU A 6 57.16 -33.56 -21.72
CA GLU A 6 57.09 -32.27 -21.13
C GLU A 6 55.85 -32.13 -20.25
N HIS A 7 56.08 -31.94 -18.98
CA HIS A 7 55.07 -31.47 -18.02
C HIS A 7 55.00 -29.98 -18.12
N ASP A 8 54.20 -29.54 -19.06
CA ASP A 8 53.86 -28.13 -19.15
C ASP A 8 52.99 -27.68 -18.00
N GLY A 9 53.63 -26.85 -17.21
CA GLY A 9 53.14 -25.54 -16.87
C GLY A 9 51.76 -25.46 -16.27
N VAL A 10 51.70 -25.55 -14.94
CA VAL A 10 50.70 -24.83 -14.16
C VAL A 10 50.88 -23.34 -14.46
N THR A 11 50.30 -22.87 -15.52
CA THR A 11 50.00 -21.45 -15.66
C THR A 11 48.92 -21.09 -14.68
N ASN A 12 49.32 -20.55 -13.55
CA ASN A 12 48.49 -19.71 -12.73
C ASN A 12 48.00 -18.53 -13.57
N SER A 13 46.98 -18.74 -14.36
CA SER A 13 46.17 -17.65 -14.84
C SER A 13 45.40 -17.14 -13.62
N THR A 14 46.00 -16.17 -12.96
CA THR A 14 45.30 -15.24 -12.09
C THR A 14 44.30 -14.52 -12.98
N GLN A 15 43.15 -15.14 -13.19
CA GLN A 15 42.02 -14.40 -13.70
C GLN A 15 41.78 -13.27 -12.70
N PRO A 16 41.78 -12.02 -13.15
CA PRO A 16 41.32 -10.95 -12.30
C PRO A 16 39.90 -11.32 -11.93
N ALA A 17 39.65 -11.41 -10.63
CA ALA A 17 38.32 -11.62 -10.09
C ALA A 17 37.41 -10.64 -10.79
N ASP A 18 36.51 -11.18 -11.58
CA ASP A 18 35.49 -10.45 -12.35
C ASP A 18 34.59 -9.76 -11.34
N THR A 19 35.05 -8.63 -10.82
CA THR A 19 34.34 -7.73 -9.92
C THR A 19 33.11 -7.12 -10.59
N ASN A 20 32.95 -7.34 -11.90
CA ASN A 20 31.75 -6.91 -12.64
C ASN A 20 30.61 -7.90 -12.64
N ASN A 21 30.79 -9.13 -12.09
CA ASN A 21 29.74 -10.12 -11.95
C ASN A 21 29.15 -10.16 -10.53
N PHE A 22 29.62 -9.33 -9.61
CA PHE A 22 28.74 -8.84 -8.57
C PHE A 22 27.79 -7.81 -9.20
N LYS A 23 26.99 -8.23 -10.17
CA LYS A 23 25.64 -7.75 -10.27
C LYS A 23 25.06 -8.06 -8.90
N PHE A 24 25.12 -7.05 -8.05
CA PHE A 24 24.14 -6.88 -7.01
C PHE A 24 22.84 -6.82 -7.81
N LYS A 25 22.36 -7.98 -8.21
CA LYS A 25 21.00 -8.21 -8.56
C LYS A 25 20.31 -8.04 -7.21
N LEU A 26 20.31 -6.77 -6.78
CA LEU A 26 19.31 -6.33 -5.84
C LEU A 26 18.05 -6.95 -6.43
N PRO A 27 17.36 -7.81 -5.74
CA PRO A 27 16.14 -8.40 -6.24
C PRO A 27 15.06 -7.31 -6.24
N ILE A 28 15.36 -6.19 -6.95
CA ILE A 28 14.37 -5.14 -7.20
C ILE A 28 13.21 -5.77 -7.94
N ASP A 29 13.50 -6.68 -8.87
CA ASP A 29 12.49 -7.46 -9.57
C ASP A 29 11.79 -8.44 -8.63
N ASP A 30 12.50 -9.06 -7.68
CA ASP A 30 11.92 -9.94 -6.68
C ASP A 30 11.16 -9.14 -5.62
N ILE A 31 11.65 -7.97 -5.20
CA ILE A 31 10.95 -7.05 -4.28
C ILE A 31 9.72 -6.44 -4.97
N LEU A 32 9.83 -6.05 -6.24
CA LEU A 32 8.69 -5.60 -7.03
C LEU A 32 7.69 -6.73 -7.30
N ALA A 33 8.16 -7.91 -7.65
CA ALA A 33 7.30 -9.08 -7.81
C ALA A 33 6.64 -9.48 -6.49
N GLU A 34 7.34 -9.35 -5.38
CA GLU A 34 6.81 -9.64 -4.04
C GLU A 34 5.83 -8.55 -3.56
N ALA A 35 6.09 -7.28 -3.86
CA ALA A 35 5.17 -6.18 -3.60
C ALA A 35 3.91 -6.27 -4.47
N VAL A 36 4.04 -6.66 -5.74
CA VAL A 36 2.91 -6.92 -6.64
C VAL A 36 2.16 -8.19 -6.23
N ALA A 37 2.87 -9.23 -5.81
CA ALA A 37 2.25 -10.44 -5.26
C ALA A 37 1.50 -10.16 -3.95
N ALA A 38 2.06 -9.33 -3.07
CA ALA A 38 1.38 -8.90 -1.84
C ALA A 38 0.07 -8.16 -2.12
N LYS A 39 0.00 -7.41 -3.22
CA LYS A 39 -1.23 -6.72 -3.64
C LYS A 39 -2.34 -7.67 -4.06
N ASN A 40 -1.99 -8.85 -4.56
CA ASN A 40 -2.92 -9.88 -5.02
C ASN A 40 -3.24 -10.95 -3.95
N LEU A 41 -2.60 -10.90 -2.78
CA LEU A 41 -2.84 -11.86 -1.71
C LEU A 41 -4.21 -11.66 -1.07
N THR A 42 -4.81 -12.78 -0.69
CA THR A 42 -6.02 -12.78 0.15
C THR A 42 -5.70 -12.29 1.57
N MET A 43 -6.71 -11.83 2.30
CA MET A 43 -6.54 -11.29 3.66
C MET A 43 -5.85 -12.27 4.63
N PRO A 44 -6.19 -13.59 4.66
CA PRO A 44 -5.53 -14.53 5.55
C PRO A 44 -4.07 -14.75 5.17
N GLU A 45 -3.76 -14.87 3.88
CA GLU A 45 -2.38 -15.03 3.38
C GLU A 45 -1.51 -13.81 3.70
N LEU A 46 -2.06 -12.62 3.56
CA LEU A 46 -1.36 -11.39 3.90
C LEU A 46 -1.03 -11.33 5.39
N ARG A 47 -1.95 -11.78 6.26
CA ARG A 47 -1.73 -11.87 7.71
C ARG A 47 -0.63 -12.87 8.04
N GLU A 48 -0.62 -14.03 7.41
CA GLU A 48 0.37 -15.07 7.62
C GLU A 48 1.77 -14.59 7.21
N LYS A 49 1.89 -13.94 6.05
CA LYS A 49 3.14 -13.30 5.61
C LYS A 49 3.62 -12.23 6.59
N ILE A 50 2.76 -11.37 7.08
CA ILE A 50 3.13 -10.35 8.08
C ILE A 50 3.73 -11.00 9.33
N VAL A 51 3.12 -12.09 9.82
CA VAL A 51 3.64 -12.83 10.99
C VAL A 51 4.99 -13.46 10.68
N TYR A 52 5.16 -14.05 9.50
CA TYR A 52 6.41 -14.66 9.06
C TYR A 52 7.53 -13.61 8.98
N PHE A 53 7.32 -12.50 8.27
CA PHE A 53 8.31 -11.43 8.11
C PHE A 53 8.67 -10.79 9.45
N THR A 54 7.71 -10.63 10.35
CA THR A 54 7.98 -10.12 11.71
C THR A 54 8.87 -11.08 12.51
N ARG A 55 8.71 -12.40 12.35
CA ARG A 55 9.54 -13.41 13.02
C ARG A 55 10.97 -13.46 12.50
N VAL A 56 11.15 -13.25 11.21
CA VAL A 56 12.46 -13.24 10.54
C VAL A 56 13.19 -11.90 10.76
N GLY A 57 12.53 -10.89 11.36
CA GLY A 57 13.10 -9.56 11.57
C GLY A 57 13.16 -8.70 10.31
N ALA A 58 12.44 -9.09 9.24
CA ALA A 58 12.35 -8.31 8.02
C ALA A 58 11.27 -7.20 8.14
N ASP A 59 11.45 -6.13 7.38
CA ASP A 59 10.51 -5.01 7.40
C ASP A 59 9.15 -5.41 6.79
N SER A 60 8.13 -5.49 7.63
CA SER A 60 6.75 -5.81 7.26
C SER A 60 5.84 -4.58 7.20
N THR A 61 6.40 -3.37 7.29
CA THR A 61 5.66 -2.11 7.39
C THR A 61 4.70 -1.93 6.21
N ALA A 62 5.17 -2.14 4.99
CA ALA A 62 4.34 -2.00 3.78
C ALA A 62 3.16 -2.99 3.76
N MET A 63 3.38 -4.24 4.15
CA MET A 63 2.34 -5.26 4.21
C MET A 63 1.30 -4.96 5.31
N ARG A 64 1.75 -4.44 6.45
CA ARG A 64 0.86 -4.00 7.53
C ARG A 64 0.00 -2.82 7.10
N ILE A 65 0.57 -1.84 6.42
CA ILE A 65 -0.17 -0.71 5.87
C ILE A 65 -1.25 -1.20 4.92
N ASP A 66 -0.92 -2.10 3.99
CA ASP A 66 -1.88 -2.65 3.04
C ASP A 66 -3.00 -3.44 3.73
N PHE A 67 -2.69 -4.20 4.77
CA PHE A 67 -3.69 -4.94 5.53
C PHE A 67 -4.70 -4.00 6.21
N TYR A 68 -4.23 -3.00 6.96
CA TYR A 68 -5.11 -2.03 7.63
C TYR A 68 -5.85 -1.13 6.65
N TYR A 69 -5.18 -0.77 5.55
CA TYR A 69 -5.80 0.02 4.50
C TYR A 69 -6.97 -0.69 3.83
N ARG A 70 -6.87 -1.99 3.55
CA ARG A 70 -7.99 -2.79 2.98
C ARG A 70 -9.20 -2.81 3.91
N ILE A 71 -8.98 -2.97 5.21
CA ILE A 71 -10.05 -2.93 6.22
C ILE A 71 -10.69 -1.54 6.26
N SER A 72 -9.86 -0.49 6.36
CA SER A 72 -10.33 0.89 6.37
C SER A 72 -11.10 1.24 5.11
N PHE A 73 -10.64 0.78 3.95
CA PHE A 73 -11.30 1.00 2.67
C PHE A 73 -12.67 0.32 2.57
N ALA A 74 -12.79 -0.90 3.09
CA ALA A 74 -14.08 -1.58 3.17
C ALA A 74 -15.07 -0.83 4.06
N LEU A 75 -14.62 -0.35 5.24
CA LEU A 75 -15.46 0.47 6.12
C LEU A 75 -15.84 1.82 5.50
N SER A 76 -14.93 2.42 4.72
CA SER A 76 -15.19 3.70 4.07
C SER A 76 -16.37 3.64 3.10
N SER A 77 -16.61 2.49 2.48
CA SER A 77 -17.76 2.29 1.59
C SER A 77 -19.10 2.51 2.31
N PHE A 78 -19.22 2.07 3.55
CA PHE A 78 -20.41 2.32 4.38
C PHE A 78 -20.56 3.80 4.70
N ILE A 79 -19.47 4.46 5.06
CA ILE A 79 -19.48 5.90 5.38
C ILE A 79 -19.84 6.73 4.14
N MET A 80 -19.31 6.37 2.98
CA MET A 80 -19.64 7.04 1.72
C MET A 80 -21.11 6.84 1.33
N CYS A 81 -21.64 5.63 1.53
CA CYS A 81 -23.07 5.36 1.34
C CYS A 81 -23.94 6.22 2.27
N PHE A 82 -23.55 6.30 3.55
CA PHE A 82 -24.25 7.12 4.55
C PHE A 82 -24.21 8.62 4.20
N ILE A 83 -23.06 9.14 3.77
CA ILE A 83 -22.95 10.52 3.30
C ILE A 83 -23.80 10.74 2.05
N GLY A 84 -23.78 9.80 1.11
CA GLY A 84 -24.60 9.87 -0.11
C GLY A 84 -26.11 9.91 0.18
N LEU A 85 -26.57 9.09 1.14
CA LEU A 85 -27.97 9.13 1.60
C LEU A 85 -28.31 10.48 2.25
N SER A 86 -27.43 11.00 3.09
CA SER A 86 -27.63 12.28 3.79
C SER A 86 -27.67 13.46 2.82
N LEU A 87 -26.87 13.41 1.74
CA LEU A 87 -26.88 14.41 0.68
C LEU A 87 -28.11 14.27 -0.25
N GLY A 88 -28.49 13.02 -0.57
CA GLY A 88 -29.62 12.72 -1.43
C GLY A 88 -30.97 13.05 -0.79
N SER A 89 -31.09 12.93 0.55
CA SER A 89 -32.30 13.31 1.28
C SER A 89 -32.50 14.82 1.35
N ARG A 90 -31.44 15.60 1.22
CA ARG A 90 -31.56 17.06 1.13
C ARG A 90 -32.06 17.46 -0.27
N TYR A 91 -33.25 18.01 -0.33
CA TYR A 91 -33.75 18.62 -1.54
C TYR A 91 -32.97 19.91 -1.83
N VAL A 92 -31.78 19.74 -2.43
CA VAL A 92 -30.96 20.90 -2.79
C VAL A 92 -31.61 21.57 -4.00
N ARG A 93 -31.97 22.84 -3.87
CA ARG A 93 -32.56 23.68 -4.92
C ARG A 93 -31.72 23.79 -6.20
N GLY A 94 -30.50 23.19 -6.20
CA GLY A 94 -29.55 23.20 -7.32
C GLY A 94 -29.72 22.06 -8.34
N GLY A 95 -30.63 21.12 -8.14
CA GLY A 95 -30.84 20.00 -9.05
C GLY A 95 -29.84 18.84 -8.92
N ALA A 96 -30.06 17.77 -9.70
CA ALA A 96 -29.28 16.53 -9.65
C ALA A 96 -27.79 16.73 -9.96
N ALA A 97 -27.46 17.68 -10.84
CA ALA A 97 -26.07 17.95 -11.23
C ALA A 97 -25.19 18.43 -10.06
N VAL A 98 -25.75 19.24 -9.16
CA VAL A 98 -25.03 19.74 -7.96
C VAL A 98 -24.75 18.60 -6.99
N ASN A 99 -25.70 17.69 -6.78
CA ASN A 99 -25.53 16.53 -5.90
C ASN A 99 -24.48 15.56 -6.44
N ILE A 100 -24.45 15.33 -7.75
CA ILE A 100 -23.42 14.50 -8.40
C ILE A 100 -22.05 15.16 -8.24
N GLY A 101 -21.92 16.45 -8.53
CA GLY A 101 -20.67 17.19 -8.39
C GLY A 101 -20.12 17.14 -6.95
N LEU A 102 -21.00 17.36 -5.97
CA LEU A 102 -20.63 17.30 -4.55
C LEU A 102 -20.17 15.91 -4.12
N SER A 103 -20.85 14.85 -4.56
CA SER A 103 -20.45 13.46 -4.29
C SER A 103 -19.08 13.13 -4.85
N VAL A 104 -18.77 13.60 -6.07
CA VAL A 104 -17.46 13.42 -6.69
C VAL A 104 -16.37 14.14 -5.89
N ILE A 105 -16.61 15.38 -5.48
CA ILE A 105 -15.64 16.18 -4.68
C ILE A 105 -15.36 15.47 -3.34
N ILE A 106 -16.39 14.99 -2.65
CA ILE A 106 -16.24 14.28 -1.38
C ILE A 106 -15.43 12.99 -1.58
N GLY A 107 -15.73 12.20 -2.60
CA GLY A 107 -15.02 10.97 -2.91
C GLY A 107 -13.54 11.20 -3.23
N TYR A 108 -13.23 12.18 -4.07
CA TYR A 108 -11.83 12.55 -4.39
C TYR A 108 -11.08 13.11 -3.19
N SER A 109 -11.73 13.93 -2.38
CA SER A 109 -11.14 14.47 -1.15
C SER A 109 -10.80 13.37 -0.15
N TYR A 110 -11.66 12.37 0.02
CA TYR A 110 -11.38 11.18 0.83
C TYR A 110 -10.18 10.40 0.30
N TYR A 111 -10.16 10.12 -1.01
CA TYR A 111 -9.07 9.37 -1.64
C TYR A 111 -7.75 10.11 -1.52
N GLY A 112 -7.72 11.41 -1.78
CA GLY A 112 -6.52 12.25 -1.64
C GLY A 112 -5.98 12.24 -0.21
N LEU A 113 -6.85 12.48 0.78
CA LEU A 113 -6.49 12.45 2.19
C LEU A 113 -5.94 11.07 2.60
N SER A 114 -6.59 10.00 2.20
CA SER A 114 -6.14 8.63 2.49
C SER A 114 -4.78 8.32 1.89
N THR A 115 -4.51 8.81 0.67
CA THR A 115 -3.22 8.61 -0.01
C THR A 115 -2.08 9.37 0.68
N ILE A 116 -2.33 10.61 1.08
CA ILE A 116 -1.35 11.42 1.82
C ILE A 116 -1.00 10.75 3.16
N LEU A 117 -2.01 10.32 3.93
CA LEU A 117 -1.80 9.66 5.21
C LEU A 117 -1.10 8.31 5.06
N LYS A 118 -1.41 7.55 4.01
CA LYS A 118 -0.69 6.32 3.67
C LYS A 118 0.80 6.60 3.39
N SER A 119 1.12 7.66 2.67
CA SER A 119 2.50 8.09 2.41
C SER A 119 3.23 8.49 3.69
N LEU A 120 2.57 9.21 4.61
CA LEU A 120 3.15 9.54 5.91
C LEU A 120 3.39 8.30 6.79
N ALA A 121 2.51 7.31 6.73
CA ALA A 121 2.71 6.05 7.43
C ALA A 121 3.90 5.25 6.87
N SER A 122 4.08 5.24 5.54
CA SER A 122 5.20 4.56 4.90
C SER A 122 6.55 5.22 5.20
N SER A 123 6.57 6.54 5.43
CA SER A 123 7.78 7.26 5.85
C SER A 123 8.09 7.12 7.35
N GLY A 124 7.28 6.38 8.12
CA GLY A 124 7.48 6.18 9.55
C GLY A 124 7.15 7.38 10.43
N THR A 125 6.67 8.49 9.86
CA THR A 125 6.34 9.71 10.61
C THR A 125 5.11 9.54 11.48
N MET A 126 4.22 8.59 11.13
CA MET A 126 2.94 8.39 11.78
C MET A 126 2.66 6.90 12.04
N PRO A 127 2.06 6.53 13.18
CA PRO A 127 1.68 5.14 13.41
C PRO A 127 0.63 4.69 12.38
N ILE A 128 0.81 3.48 11.87
CA ILE A 128 0.03 2.89 10.78
C ILE A 128 -1.48 2.94 11.05
N TYR A 129 -1.88 2.65 12.30
CA TYR A 129 -3.29 2.67 12.71
C TYR A 129 -3.93 4.04 12.52
N LEU A 130 -3.25 5.10 12.98
CA LEU A 130 -3.76 6.47 12.84
C LEU A 130 -3.88 6.85 11.36
N ALA A 131 -2.87 6.55 10.55
CA ALA A 131 -2.90 6.88 9.15
C ALA A 131 -4.04 6.21 8.37
N CYS A 132 -4.39 4.96 8.73
CA CYS A 132 -5.44 4.22 8.05
C CYS A 132 -6.86 4.59 8.54
N PHE A 133 -7.02 4.87 9.84
CA PHE A 133 -8.36 5.13 10.41
C PHE A 133 -8.72 6.60 10.54
N LEU A 134 -7.76 7.52 10.54
CA LEU A 134 -7.99 8.95 10.66
C LEU A 134 -8.92 9.52 9.57
N PRO A 135 -8.71 9.23 8.27
CA PRO A 135 -9.61 9.73 7.23
C PRO A 135 -11.03 9.18 7.43
N LEU A 136 -11.16 7.93 7.83
CA LEU A 136 -12.44 7.29 8.10
C LEU A 136 -13.20 7.99 9.23
N LEU A 137 -12.52 8.33 10.33
CA LEU A 137 -13.11 9.06 11.47
C LEU A 137 -13.55 10.46 11.06
N ILE A 138 -12.72 11.19 10.30
CA ILE A 138 -13.06 12.54 9.83
C ILE A 138 -14.33 12.50 8.99
N TYR A 139 -14.41 11.59 8.01
CA TYR A 139 -15.58 11.48 7.15
C TYR A 139 -16.81 10.94 7.86
N LEU A 140 -16.63 10.09 8.88
CA LEU A 140 -17.73 9.65 9.74
C LEU A 140 -18.35 10.84 10.49
N VAL A 141 -17.52 11.70 11.08
CA VAL A 141 -18.01 12.91 11.77
C VAL A 141 -18.72 13.86 10.80
N ILE A 142 -18.19 14.04 9.60
CA ILE A 142 -18.83 14.85 8.56
C ILE A 142 -20.18 14.23 8.18
N GLY A 143 -20.25 12.91 7.97
CA GLY A 143 -21.49 12.20 7.65
C GLY A 143 -22.55 12.34 8.72
N ILE A 144 -22.17 12.16 10.00
CA ILE A 144 -23.09 12.35 11.13
C ILE A 144 -23.59 13.81 11.19
N ARG A 145 -22.72 14.78 11.04
CA ARG A 145 -23.09 16.21 11.03
C ARG A 145 -24.04 16.53 9.89
N LEU A 146 -23.79 16.01 8.71
CA LEU A 146 -24.69 16.16 7.56
C LEU A 146 -26.05 15.53 7.83
N PHE A 147 -26.07 14.36 8.43
CA PHE A 147 -27.31 13.66 8.76
C PHE A 147 -28.14 14.43 9.81
N MET A 148 -27.53 14.81 10.91
CA MET A 148 -28.19 15.58 11.97
C MET A 148 -28.76 16.93 11.47
N ASN A 149 -28.08 17.57 10.55
CA ASN A 149 -28.56 18.81 9.92
C ASN A 149 -29.58 18.58 8.79
N ALA A 150 -29.88 17.34 8.45
CA ALA A 150 -30.87 17.03 7.41
C ALA A 150 -32.32 17.00 7.95
N GLU A 151 -32.46 16.90 9.27
CA GLU A 151 -33.78 16.82 9.94
C GLU A 151 -34.47 18.18 10.19
N TYR A 152 -33.83 19.30 9.83
CA TYR A 152 -34.39 20.64 10.02
C TYR A 152 -34.57 21.40 8.70
#